data_a967ec0123650eff5a0ade0192327101
#
_entry.id   a967ec0123650eff5a0ade0192327101
#
_cell.length_a   1.000
_cell.length_b   1.000
_cell.length_c   1.000
_cell.angle_alpha   90.00
_cell.angle_beta   90.00
_cell.angle_gamma   90.00
#
_symmetry.space_group_name_H-M   'P 1'
#
loop_
_entity.id
_entity.type
_entity.pdbx_description
1 polymer ?
#
loop_
_entity_poly.entity_id
_entity_poly.type
_entity_poly.pdbx_seq_one_letter_code
_entity_poly.pdbx_strand_id
1 'polypeptide(L)'
;MFGLLTHPDQMQALEQDRSLMIQAIEEGLRWEVPLTAIGRLCVKDTEVAGVKIPAGSSIQVVIGAANRDESRFDRPDEFDIHRPPRQHMSFAFGPHRCLGMHLARMETKVVMDAILDRLPNLRLDPAADDVHITGRGFRSPRGLPVLFG
;
A
#
# COMPACT_ATOMS: atom_id res chain seq x y z
N MET A 1 7.48 -4.58 1.42
CA MET A 1 8.71 -5.21 0.86
C MET A 1 8.93 -4.88 -0.61
N PHE A 2 7.98 -5.11 -1.53
CA PHE A 2 8.17 -4.82 -2.96
C PHE A 2 8.69 -3.39 -3.21
N GLY A 3 8.05 -2.36 -2.66
CA GLY A 3 8.52 -0.97 -2.80
C GLY A 3 9.97 -0.75 -2.36
N LEU A 4 10.38 -1.33 -1.23
CA LEU A 4 11.77 -1.22 -0.75
C LEU A 4 12.76 -1.94 -1.66
N LEU A 5 12.42 -3.13 -2.15
CA LEU A 5 13.29 -3.89 -3.05
C LEU A 5 13.46 -3.25 -4.43
N THR A 6 12.48 -2.46 -4.87
CA THR A 6 12.56 -1.68 -6.12
C THR A 6 13.17 -0.29 -5.95
N HIS A 7 13.44 0.13 -4.69
CA HIS A 7 14.08 1.41 -4.34
C HIS A 7 15.23 1.15 -3.34
N PRO A 8 16.39 0.67 -3.83
CA PRO A 8 17.50 0.22 -2.98
C PRO A 8 18.07 1.30 -2.05
N ASP A 9 18.04 2.55 -2.46
CA ASP A 9 18.41 3.71 -1.66
C ASP A 9 17.54 3.87 -0.42
N GLN A 10 16.24 3.66 -0.56
CA GLN A 10 15.28 3.72 0.55
C GLN A 10 15.36 2.47 1.43
N MET A 11 15.66 1.32 0.85
CA MET A 11 15.96 0.11 1.60
C MET A 11 17.18 0.33 2.51
N GLN A 12 18.26 0.88 1.97
CA GLN A 12 19.47 1.22 2.74
C GLN A 12 19.18 2.24 3.83
N ALA A 13 18.38 3.28 3.55
CA ALA A 13 17.98 4.25 4.57
C ALA A 13 17.22 3.59 5.73
N LEU A 14 16.31 2.66 5.43
CA LEU A 14 15.58 1.91 6.45
C LEU A 14 16.48 0.96 7.25
N GLU A 15 17.48 0.35 6.63
CA GLU A 15 18.47 -0.49 7.31
C GLU A 15 19.32 0.32 8.29
N GLN A 16 19.70 1.55 7.93
CA GLN A 16 20.49 2.46 8.75
C GLN A 16 19.67 3.10 9.87
N ASP A 17 18.39 3.38 9.63
CA ASP A 17 17.47 3.98 10.60
C ASP A 17 16.14 3.20 10.67
N ARG A 18 16.08 2.25 11.58
CA ARG A 18 14.88 1.43 11.84
C ARG A 18 13.70 2.22 12.41
N SER A 19 13.90 3.46 12.84
CA SER A 19 12.78 4.33 13.28
C SER A 19 11.84 4.66 12.13
N LEU A 20 12.30 4.58 10.88
CA LEU A 20 11.52 4.75 9.65
C LEU A 20 10.56 3.58 9.35
N MET A 21 10.65 2.45 10.07
CA MET A 21 9.90 1.22 9.76
C MET A 21 8.39 1.46 9.65
N ILE A 22 7.80 2.14 10.61
CA ILE A 22 6.35 2.40 10.60
C ILE A 22 5.97 3.25 9.37
N GLN A 23 6.76 4.26 9.06
CA GLN A 23 6.52 5.15 7.93
C GLN A 23 6.69 4.41 6.60
N ALA A 24 7.69 3.55 6.47
CA ALA A 24 7.89 2.69 5.29
C ALA A 24 6.71 1.72 5.08
N ILE A 25 6.14 1.18 6.15
CA ILE A 25 4.95 0.32 6.10
C ILE A 25 3.73 1.12 5.60
N GLU A 26 3.48 2.31 6.17
CA GLU A 26 2.33 3.14 5.76
C GLU A 26 2.49 3.60 4.31
N GLU A 27 3.70 3.97 3.87
CA GLU A 27 3.95 4.34 2.48
C GLU A 27 3.77 3.14 1.53
N GLY A 28 4.23 1.96 1.91
CA GLY A 28 3.98 0.74 1.14
C GLY A 28 2.49 0.43 0.98
N LEU A 29 1.71 0.62 2.04
CA LEU A 29 0.25 0.45 2.02
C LEU A 29 -0.45 1.53 1.16
N ARG A 30 0.04 2.77 1.19
CA ARG A 30 -0.48 3.85 0.34
C ARG A 30 -0.18 3.60 -1.12
N TRP A 31 1.09 3.38 -1.44
CA TRP A 31 1.62 3.34 -2.81
C TRP A 31 1.13 2.12 -3.60
N GLU A 32 1.15 0.93 -2.99
CA GLU A 32 0.61 -0.30 -3.56
C GLU A 32 -0.40 -0.93 -2.60
N VAL A 33 -1.61 -0.37 -2.63
CA VAL A 33 -2.70 -0.86 -1.79
C VAL A 33 -3.11 -2.28 -2.21
N PRO A 34 -3.14 -3.25 -1.27
CA PRO A 34 -3.51 -4.63 -1.60
C PRO A 34 -4.95 -4.79 -2.11
N LEU A 35 -5.89 -3.98 -1.62
CA LEU A 35 -7.29 -3.96 -2.05
C LEU A 35 -7.59 -2.65 -2.77
N THR A 36 -7.67 -2.69 -4.10
CA THR A 36 -7.75 -1.48 -4.93
C THR A 36 -9.11 -0.81 -4.95
N ALA A 37 -10.18 -1.58 -4.79
CA ALA A 37 -11.54 -1.04 -4.83
C ALA A 37 -12.50 -1.85 -3.97
N ILE A 38 -13.53 -1.19 -3.45
CA ILE A 38 -14.60 -1.78 -2.65
C ILE A 38 -15.94 -1.45 -3.28
N GLY A 39 -16.75 -2.48 -3.57
CA GLY A 39 -18.11 -2.32 -4.08
C GLY A 39 -19.08 -1.79 -3.02
N ARG A 40 -20.01 -0.96 -3.44
CA ARG A 40 -21.16 -0.48 -2.66
C ARG A 40 -22.42 -0.50 -3.50
N LEU A 41 -23.55 -0.69 -2.85
CA LEU A 41 -24.86 -0.51 -3.47
C LEU A 41 -25.48 0.81 -2.96
N CYS A 42 -25.91 1.65 -3.87
CA CYS A 42 -26.61 2.88 -3.52
C CYS A 42 -28.05 2.52 -3.10
N VAL A 43 -28.39 2.68 -1.83
CA VAL A 43 -29.71 2.28 -1.28
C VAL A 43 -30.77 3.36 -1.39
N LYS A 44 -30.38 4.59 -1.67
CA LYS A 44 -31.30 5.74 -1.90
C LYS A 44 -30.62 6.73 -2.84
N ASP A 45 -31.41 7.51 -3.55
CA ASP A 45 -30.90 8.59 -4.38
C ASP A 45 -29.96 9.47 -3.57
N THR A 46 -28.78 9.72 -4.11
CA THR A 46 -27.75 10.53 -3.47
C THR A 46 -26.99 11.34 -4.49
N GLU A 47 -26.15 12.24 -4.01
CA GLU A 47 -25.26 13.05 -4.83
C GLU A 47 -23.85 13.08 -4.23
N VAL A 48 -22.85 12.92 -5.07
CA VAL A 48 -21.43 13.04 -4.69
C VAL A 48 -20.74 13.99 -5.67
N ALA A 49 -20.19 15.08 -5.14
CA ALA A 49 -19.48 16.09 -5.93
C ALA A 49 -20.29 16.59 -7.16
N GLY A 50 -21.61 16.83 -7.00
CA GLY A 50 -22.50 17.29 -8.06
C GLY A 50 -23.01 16.19 -9.00
N VAL A 51 -22.55 14.94 -8.83
CA VAL A 51 -23.01 13.79 -9.64
C VAL A 51 -24.14 13.06 -8.91
N LYS A 52 -25.30 13.00 -9.55
CA LYS A 52 -26.47 12.25 -9.03
C LYS A 52 -26.26 10.75 -9.20
N ILE A 53 -26.51 10.00 -8.15
CA ILE A 53 -26.38 8.55 -8.10
C ILE A 53 -27.76 7.99 -7.69
N PRO A 54 -28.49 7.35 -8.61
CA PRO A 54 -29.80 6.78 -8.31
C PRO A 54 -29.70 5.59 -7.34
N ALA A 55 -30.76 5.36 -6.59
CA ALA A 55 -30.94 4.14 -5.82
C ALA A 55 -30.83 2.90 -6.72
N GLY A 56 -30.22 1.83 -6.21
CA GLY A 56 -29.95 0.60 -6.97
C GLY A 56 -28.64 0.65 -7.80
N SER A 57 -27.96 1.79 -7.88
CA SER A 57 -26.70 1.90 -8.60
C SER A 57 -25.59 1.11 -7.89
N SER A 58 -24.77 0.38 -8.66
CA SER A 58 -23.52 -0.21 -8.16
C SER A 58 -22.41 0.84 -8.20
N ILE A 59 -21.71 1.00 -7.11
CA ILE A 59 -20.65 1.99 -6.94
C ILE A 59 -19.33 1.25 -6.63
N GLN A 60 -18.25 1.67 -7.26
CA GLN A 60 -16.89 1.24 -6.90
C GLN A 60 -16.15 2.39 -6.22
N VAL A 61 -15.81 2.20 -4.94
CA VAL A 61 -14.91 3.12 -4.21
C VAL A 61 -13.48 2.70 -4.52
N VAL A 62 -12.80 3.45 -5.39
CA VAL A 62 -11.45 3.11 -5.87
C VAL A 62 -10.42 3.64 -4.89
N ILE A 63 -10.04 2.80 -3.93
CA ILE A 63 -9.07 3.10 -2.87
C ILE A 63 -7.69 3.42 -3.46
N GLY A 64 -7.28 2.67 -4.49
CA GLY A 64 -6.00 2.91 -5.16
C GLY A 64 -5.89 4.30 -5.76
N ALA A 65 -6.97 4.82 -6.36
CA ALA A 65 -7.00 6.18 -6.88
C ALA A 65 -6.98 7.22 -5.75
N ALA A 66 -7.76 7.00 -4.68
CA ALA A 66 -7.79 7.91 -3.53
C ALA A 66 -6.41 8.03 -2.83
N ASN A 67 -5.63 6.96 -2.82
CA ASN A 67 -4.27 6.96 -2.28
C ASN A 67 -3.24 7.65 -3.19
N ARG A 68 -3.62 7.97 -4.43
CA ARG A 68 -2.80 8.68 -5.43
C ARG A 68 -3.39 10.04 -5.83
N ASP A 69 -4.31 10.56 -5.05
CA ASP A 69 -4.91 11.87 -5.27
C ASP A 69 -3.88 12.99 -5.02
N GLU A 70 -3.53 13.73 -6.07
CA GLU A 70 -2.56 14.84 -6.05
C GLU A 70 -2.98 15.97 -5.11
N SER A 71 -4.28 16.15 -4.87
CA SER A 71 -4.78 17.13 -3.90
C SER A 71 -4.47 16.74 -2.44
N ARG A 72 -4.13 15.48 -2.21
CA ARG A 72 -3.84 14.90 -0.89
C ARG A 72 -2.38 14.51 -0.70
N PHE A 73 -1.71 14.06 -1.74
CA PHE A 73 -0.34 13.55 -1.70
C PHE A 73 0.51 14.24 -2.75
N ASP A 74 1.59 14.86 -2.33
CA ASP A 74 2.60 15.38 -3.25
C ASP A 74 3.30 14.22 -3.95
N ARG A 75 3.54 14.32 -5.28
CA ARG A 75 4.15 13.25 -6.10
C ARG A 75 3.58 11.86 -5.77
N PRO A 76 2.26 11.65 -5.93
CA PRO A 76 1.56 10.48 -5.38
C PRO A 76 2.01 9.15 -5.98
N ASP A 77 2.58 9.16 -7.17
CA ASP A 77 3.07 7.97 -7.87
C ASP A 77 4.45 7.51 -7.41
N GLU A 78 5.19 8.37 -6.71
CA GLU A 78 6.49 8.02 -6.16
C GLU A 78 6.33 7.26 -4.83
N PHE A 79 7.16 6.22 -4.67
CA PHE A 79 7.37 5.56 -3.38
C PHE A 79 8.39 6.38 -2.59
N ASP A 80 8.02 6.84 -1.40
CA ASP A 80 8.88 7.70 -0.57
C ASP A 80 8.66 7.41 0.92
N ILE A 81 9.57 6.67 1.54
CA ILE A 81 9.51 6.35 2.97
C ILE A 81 9.73 7.56 3.88
N HIS A 82 10.17 8.69 3.35
CA HIS A 82 10.31 9.96 4.07
C HIS A 82 9.11 10.88 3.91
N ARG A 83 8.08 10.43 3.17
CA ARG A 83 6.84 11.20 2.98
C ARG A 83 6.22 11.55 4.32
N PRO A 84 5.84 12.83 4.55
CA PRO A 84 5.15 13.21 5.79
C PRO A 84 3.90 12.35 6.03
N PRO A 85 3.69 11.84 7.25
CA PRO A 85 2.55 10.98 7.55
C PRO A 85 1.22 11.65 7.20
N ARG A 86 0.45 10.99 6.33
CA ARG A 86 -0.92 11.37 5.98
C ARG A 86 -1.82 10.14 5.99
N GLN A 87 -3.07 10.35 6.38
CA GLN A 87 -4.06 9.27 6.35
C GLN A 87 -4.31 8.84 4.90
N HIS A 88 -4.06 7.58 4.61
CA HIS A 88 -4.42 6.90 3.36
C HIS A 88 -5.67 6.03 3.56
N MET A 89 -6.26 5.57 2.45
CA MET A 89 -7.54 4.85 2.45
C MET A 89 -7.39 3.31 2.44
N SER A 90 -6.18 2.76 2.59
CA SER A 90 -5.93 1.31 2.45
C SER A 90 -6.68 0.43 3.45
N PHE A 91 -7.04 0.99 4.60
CA PHE A 91 -7.90 0.34 5.59
C PHE A 91 -9.34 0.84 5.56
N ALA A 92 -9.76 1.50 4.49
CA ALA A 92 -11.05 2.16 4.33
C ALA A 92 -11.31 3.24 5.40
N PHE A 93 -12.55 3.75 5.43
CA PHE A 93 -12.98 4.78 6.38
C PHE A 93 -14.45 4.54 6.78
N GLY A 94 -14.86 5.10 7.92
CA GLY A 94 -16.23 5.03 8.41
C GLY A 94 -16.58 3.73 9.13
N PRO A 95 -17.87 3.34 9.20
CA PRO A 95 -18.34 2.19 9.98
C PRO A 95 -17.71 0.85 9.56
N HIS A 96 -17.25 0.74 8.32
CA HIS A 96 -16.60 -0.45 7.76
C HIS A 96 -15.07 -0.33 7.68
N ARG A 97 -14.46 0.57 8.46
CA ARG A 97 -13.01 0.62 8.58
C ARG A 97 -12.47 -0.74 9.01
N CYS A 98 -11.35 -1.15 8.43
CA CYS A 98 -10.77 -2.48 8.67
C CYS A 98 -10.57 -2.72 10.18
N LEU A 99 -11.23 -3.76 10.71
CA LEU A 99 -11.12 -4.16 12.11
C LEU A 99 -9.68 -4.63 12.44
N GLY A 100 -9.05 -5.34 11.49
CA GLY A 100 -7.71 -5.91 11.65
C GLY A 100 -6.55 -4.94 11.39
N MET A 101 -6.80 -3.65 11.18
CA MET A 101 -5.75 -2.71 10.75
C MET A 101 -4.57 -2.56 11.71
N HIS A 102 -4.80 -2.70 13.01
CA HIS A 102 -3.74 -2.64 14.02
C HIS A 102 -2.91 -3.92 14.04
N LEU A 103 -3.59 -5.07 13.92
CA LEU A 103 -2.95 -6.37 13.83
C LEU A 103 -2.08 -6.47 12.56
N ALA A 104 -2.63 -6.08 11.41
CA ALA A 104 -1.89 -6.09 10.14
C ALA A 104 -0.61 -5.25 10.19
N ARG A 105 -0.66 -4.06 10.79
CA ARG A 105 0.53 -3.22 11.00
C ARG A 105 1.56 -3.85 11.90
N MET A 106 1.11 -4.44 13.01
CA MET A 106 1.99 -5.13 13.96
C MET A 106 2.65 -6.34 13.30
N GLU A 107 1.89 -7.19 12.64
CA GLU A 107 2.40 -8.37 11.92
C GLU A 107 3.41 -7.95 10.84
N THR A 108 3.07 -6.94 10.03
CA THR A 108 3.97 -6.44 9.00
C THR A 108 5.27 -5.93 9.60
N LYS A 109 5.21 -5.17 10.70
CA LYS A 109 6.42 -4.68 11.37
C LYS A 109 7.30 -5.83 11.87
N VAL A 110 6.72 -6.80 12.56
CA VAL A 110 7.45 -7.97 13.09
C VAL A 110 8.11 -8.76 11.97
N VAL A 111 7.39 -9.00 10.88
CA VAL A 111 7.92 -9.71 9.71
C VAL A 111 9.03 -8.91 9.03
N MET A 112 8.86 -7.61 8.86
CA MET A 112 9.88 -6.75 8.24
C MET A 112 11.15 -6.70 9.08
N ASP A 113 11.04 -6.51 10.40
CA ASP A 113 12.19 -6.55 11.30
C ASP A 113 12.92 -7.89 11.20
N ALA A 114 12.18 -9.00 11.27
CA ALA A 114 12.77 -10.34 11.18
C ALA A 114 13.48 -10.60 9.83
N ILE A 115 12.92 -10.12 8.73
CA ILE A 115 13.53 -10.22 7.40
C ILE A 115 14.86 -9.45 7.37
N LEU A 116 14.84 -8.19 7.79
CA LEU A 116 16.02 -7.33 7.74
C LEU A 116 17.12 -7.78 8.72
N ASP A 117 16.76 -8.46 9.81
CA ASP A 117 17.73 -9.01 10.77
C ASP A 117 18.36 -10.34 10.32
N ARG A 118 17.61 -11.14 9.54
CA ARG A 118 18.04 -12.51 9.19
C ARG A 118 18.54 -12.66 7.76
N LEU A 119 18.20 -11.73 6.87
CA LEU A 119 18.54 -11.76 5.46
C LEU A 119 19.39 -10.53 5.08
N PRO A 120 20.67 -10.51 5.43
CA PRO A 120 21.54 -9.38 5.15
C PRO A 120 21.70 -9.17 3.64
N ASN A 121 21.88 -7.92 3.22
CA ASN A 121 22.02 -7.54 1.81
C ASN A 121 20.85 -8.01 0.92
N LEU A 122 19.62 -8.01 1.47
CA LEU A 122 18.43 -8.44 0.76
C LEU A 122 18.16 -7.54 -0.46
N ARG A 123 18.08 -8.18 -1.63
CA ARG A 123 17.86 -7.51 -2.91
C ARG A 123 17.04 -8.37 -3.85
N LEU A 124 16.40 -7.75 -4.85
CA LEU A 124 15.79 -8.53 -5.93
C LEU A 124 16.85 -9.35 -6.67
N ASP A 125 16.47 -10.56 -7.07
CA ASP A 125 17.30 -11.37 -7.97
C ASP A 125 17.32 -10.69 -9.36
N PRO A 126 18.47 -10.22 -9.85
CA PRO A 126 18.57 -9.58 -11.16
C PRO A 126 18.31 -10.54 -12.34
N ALA A 127 18.33 -11.85 -12.10
CA ALA A 127 17.97 -12.85 -13.09
C ALA A 127 16.46 -13.17 -13.09
N ALA A 128 15.70 -12.60 -12.16
CA ALA A 128 14.25 -12.82 -12.10
C ALA A 128 13.52 -12.03 -13.18
N ASP A 129 12.76 -12.74 -14.00
CA ASP A 129 11.88 -12.14 -14.98
C ASP A 129 10.59 -11.63 -14.30
N ASP A 130 10.15 -10.43 -14.71
CA ASP A 130 8.79 -9.95 -14.52
C ASP A 130 8.31 -9.82 -13.07
N VAL A 131 9.12 -9.16 -12.24
CA VAL A 131 8.74 -8.86 -10.85
C VAL A 131 7.85 -7.62 -10.81
N HIS A 132 6.53 -7.83 -10.85
CA HIS A 132 5.55 -6.74 -10.79
C HIS A 132 4.31 -7.10 -9.96
N ILE A 133 3.58 -6.08 -9.54
CA ILE A 133 2.31 -6.24 -8.82
C ILE A 133 1.19 -6.53 -9.81
N THR A 134 0.44 -7.60 -9.58
CA THR A 134 -0.66 -8.06 -10.43
C THR A 134 -1.99 -8.11 -9.66
N GLY A 135 -3.09 -8.30 -10.38
CA GLY A 135 -4.43 -8.45 -9.83
C GLY A 135 -5.29 -7.21 -9.96
N ARG A 136 -6.61 -7.40 -10.11
CA ARG A 136 -7.58 -6.30 -10.25
C ARG A 136 -8.24 -5.90 -8.93
N GLY A 137 -8.60 -6.86 -8.09
CA GLY A 137 -9.23 -6.62 -6.79
C GLY A 137 -8.18 -6.63 -5.67
N PHE A 138 -7.64 -7.81 -5.41
CA PHE A 138 -6.45 -7.97 -4.58
C PHE A 138 -5.22 -7.94 -5.45
N ARG A 139 -4.22 -7.15 -5.04
CA ARG A 139 -2.96 -6.96 -5.75
C ARG A 139 -1.79 -7.48 -4.92
N SER A 140 -0.96 -8.28 -5.55
CA SER A 140 0.31 -8.77 -4.99
C SER A 140 1.28 -9.15 -6.10
N PRO A 141 2.58 -9.23 -5.86
CA PRO A 141 3.47 -9.92 -6.78
C PRO A 141 3.15 -11.42 -6.81
N ARG A 142 3.31 -12.08 -7.95
CA ARG A 142 3.19 -13.54 -8.07
C ARG A 142 4.29 -14.26 -7.30
N GLY A 143 5.45 -13.66 -7.25
CA GLY A 143 6.62 -14.07 -6.50
C GLY A 143 7.50 -12.87 -6.27
N LEU A 144 8.37 -12.98 -5.31
CA LEU A 144 9.36 -11.95 -4.99
C LEU A 144 10.74 -12.64 -4.86
N PRO A 145 11.35 -13.03 -5.99
CA PRO A 145 12.67 -13.66 -6.00
C PRO A 145 13.71 -12.72 -5.44
N VAL A 146 14.42 -13.15 -4.42
CA VAL A 146 15.39 -12.33 -3.71
C VAL A 146 16.70 -13.09 -3.51
N LEU A 147 17.79 -12.34 -3.44
CA LEU A 147 19.10 -12.79 -3.01
C LEU A 147 19.45 -12.11 -1.69
N PHE A 148 20.22 -12.78 -0.86
CA PHE A 148 20.73 -12.26 0.42
C PHE A 148 22.09 -12.92 0.74
N GLY A 149 22.87 -12.30 1.61
CA GLY A 149 24.24 -12.77 1.97
C GLY A 149 25.32 -12.00 1.25
#